data_a02dbb79fd7169d95fce3e0fdd59df09
#
_entry.id   a02dbb79fd7169d95fce3e0fdd59df09
#
_cell.length_a   1.000
_cell.length_b   1.000
_cell.length_c   1.000
_cell.angle_alpha   90.00
_cell.angle_beta   90.00
_cell.angle_gamma   90.00
#
_symmetry.space_group_name_H-M   'P 1'
#
loop_
_entity.id
_entity.type
_entity.pdbx_description
1 polymer ?
#
loop_
_entity_poly.entity_id
_entity_poly.type
_entity_poly.pdbx_seq_one_letter_code
_entity_poly.pdbx_strand_id
1 'polypeptide(L)'
;MTIISAGQSLQEMRTEMERVEDVMQYPTDPSFSDEPLSEDADYSKLSGEVELKDVSFGYSRLGNPLIQHFSMHVRPGSRVAFVGPSGCGKSTLSKLISGLYQPWSGEILFDGRPISQIDRSVFTGSVAVVDQDIVLFEDSIADNIKMWDNSIEDFEMILAARDAQIYDDVMTREGGFYGKLTEGGKDLSGGQRQRLEIARVLAQDPSIIIMDEATSALDAKTEYELVKAVKDRGITCIVIAHRLSTIRDCDEIIVLDHGLVVERGTHEELMALGGAYTELIASD
;
A
#
# COMPACT_ATOMS: atom_id res chain seq x y z
N MET A 1 -39.89 -15.76 -34.93
CA MET A 1 -38.58 -16.30 -34.52
C MET A 1 -38.47 -17.69 -35.13
N THR A 2 -37.48 -17.93 -35.98
CA THR A 2 -37.29 -19.25 -36.60
C THR A 2 -36.62 -20.19 -35.63
N ILE A 3 -36.85 -21.51 -35.70
CA ILE A 3 -36.21 -22.54 -34.86
C ILE A 3 -34.67 -22.41 -34.87
N ILE A 4 -34.12 -21.98 -36.01
CA ILE A 4 -32.68 -21.76 -36.18
C ILE A 4 -32.19 -20.64 -35.28
N SER A 5 -32.90 -19.51 -35.19
CA SER A 5 -32.47 -18.38 -34.31
C SER A 5 -32.61 -18.74 -32.85
N ALA A 6 -33.59 -19.54 -32.46
CA ALA A 6 -33.70 -20.06 -31.10
C ALA A 6 -32.56 -21.00 -30.73
N GLY A 7 -32.13 -21.85 -31.67
CA GLY A 7 -30.98 -22.73 -31.49
C GLY A 7 -29.66 -21.95 -31.34
N GLN A 8 -29.47 -20.89 -32.11
CA GLN A 8 -28.31 -20.01 -31.99
C GLN A 8 -28.27 -19.30 -30.62
N SER A 9 -29.40 -18.72 -30.18
CA SER A 9 -29.50 -18.06 -28.89
C SER A 9 -29.22 -19.01 -27.70
N LEU A 10 -29.69 -20.26 -27.80
CA LEU A 10 -29.39 -21.29 -26.78
C LEU A 10 -27.90 -21.64 -26.75
N GLN A 11 -27.25 -21.70 -27.90
CA GLN A 11 -25.81 -21.99 -27.97
C GLN A 11 -24.98 -20.81 -27.43
N GLU A 12 -25.35 -19.57 -27.74
CA GLU A 12 -24.74 -18.37 -27.20
C GLU A 12 -24.88 -18.32 -25.69
N MET A 13 -26.08 -18.50 -25.16
CA MET A 13 -26.35 -18.53 -23.73
C MET A 13 -25.55 -19.63 -23.02
N ARG A 14 -25.42 -20.81 -23.61
CA ARG A 14 -24.61 -21.89 -23.08
C ARG A 14 -23.13 -21.47 -22.98
N THR A 15 -22.59 -20.86 -24.04
CA THR A 15 -21.20 -20.38 -24.06
C THR A 15 -20.96 -19.31 -23.00
N GLU A 16 -21.90 -18.39 -22.79
CA GLU A 16 -21.83 -17.38 -21.75
C GLU A 16 -21.89 -18.00 -20.34
N MET A 17 -22.78 -18.99 -20.14
CA MET A 17 -22.84 -19.70 -18.87
C MET A 17 -21.55 -20.48 -18.58
N GLU A 18 -20.96 -21.15 -19.57
CA GLU A 18 -19.66 -21.82 -19.41
C GLU A 18 -18.53 -20.85 -18.99
N ARG A 19 -18.55 -19.62 -19.51
CA ARG A 19 -17.58 -18.58 -19.09
C ARG A 19 -17.81 -18.12 -17.65
N VAL A 20 -19.05 -17.96 -17.23
CA VAL A 20 -19.39 -17.61 -15.86
C VAL A 20 -19.00 -18.76 -14.91
N GLU A 21 -19.32 -20.00 -15.29
CA GLU A 21 -18.98 -21.19 -14.50
C GLU A 21 -17.47 -21.35 -14.34
N ASP A 22 -16.69 -21.06 -15.41
CA ASP A 22 -15.22 -21.07 -15.35
C ASP A 22 -14.68 -20.09 -14.29
N VAL A 23 -15.23 -18.86 -14.25
CA VAL A 23 -14.83 -17.88 -13.23
C VAL A 23 -15.25 -18.33 -11.82
N MET A 24 -16.43 -18.94 -11.67
CA MET A 24 -16.96 -19.40 -10.39
C MET A 24 -16.20 -20.61 -9.81
N GLN A 25 -15.40 -21.31 -10.62
CA GLN A 25 -14.55 -22.43 -10.15
C GLN A 25 -13.30 -21.96 -9.41
N TYR A 26 -12.88 -20.69 -9.60
CA TYR A 26 -11.74 -20.17 -8.87
C TYR A 26 -12.10 -19.90 -7.41
N PRO A 27 -11.23 -20.30 -6.47
CA PRO A 27 -11.46 -20.03 -5.06
C PRO A 27 -11.49 -18.51 -4.80
N THR A 28 -12.32 -18.10 -3.88
CA THR A 28 -12.32 -16.72 -3.35
C THR A 28 -11.02 -16.46 -2.58
N ASP A 29 -10.71 -15.18 -2.35
CA ASP A 29 -9.53 -14.77 -1.59
C ASP A 29 -9.57 -15.39 -0.18
N PRO A 30 -8.59 -16.27 0.17
CA PRO A 30 -8.59 -16.93 1.47
C PRO A 30 -8.17 -16.02 2.63
N SER A 31 -7.72 -14.78 2.34
CA SER A 31 -7.32 -13.80 3.36
C SER A 31 -8.50 -13.32 4.19
N PHE A 32 -9.70 -13.33 3.61
CA PHE A 32 -10.92 -12.88 4.26
C PHE A 32 -11.94 -14.02 4.27
N SER A 33 -12.39 -14.39 5.47
CA SER A 33 -13.47 -15.36 5.63
C SER A 33 -14.80 -14.74 5.21
N ASP A 34 -15.60 -15.47 4.44
CA ASP A 34 -17.01 -15.12 4.17
C ASP A 34 -17.91 -15.40 5.39
N GLU A 35 -17.39 -16.10 6.41
CA GLU A 35 -18.11 -16.34 7.65
C GLU A 35 -18.12 -15.05 8.48
N PRO A 36 -19.29 -14.65 9.01
CA PRO A 36 -19.35 -13.50 9.91
C PRO A 36 -18.46 -13.78 11.13
N LEU A 37 -17.64 -12.80 11.49
CA LEU A 37 -16.90 -12.86 12.72
C LEU A 37 -17.88 -13.04 13.91
N SER A 38 -17.37 -13.60 15.01
CA SER A 38 -18.20 -13.81 16.22
C SER A 38 -18.90 -12.51 16.66
N GLU A 39 -20.02 -12.62 17.39
CA GLU A 39 -20.76 -11.47 17.95
C GLU A 39 -19.87 -10.55 18.80
N ASP A 40 -18.79 -11.09 19.36
CA ASP A 40 -17.77 -10.38 20.15
C ASP A 40 -16.59 -9.85 19.30
N ALA A 41 -16.71 -9.82 17.98
CA ALA A 41 -15.63 -9.34 17.11
C ALA A 41 -15.31 -7.86 17.38
N ASP A 42 -14.02 -7.56 17.45
CA ASP A 42 -13.54 -6.18 17.61
C ASP A 42 -13.52 -5.49 16.24
N TYR A 43 -14.42 -4.55 16.05
CA TYR A 43 -14.52 -3.68 14.88
C TYR A 43 -13.79 -2.35 15.05
N SER A 44 -13.01 -2.19 16.12
CA SER A 44 -12.19 -1.00 16.29
C SER A 44 -11.05 -0.97 15.24
N LYS A 45 -10.71 0.23 14.82
CA LYS A 45 -9.58 0.47 13.92
C LYS A 45 -8.29 -0.08 14.52
N LEU A 46 -7.40 -0.63 13.69
CA LEU A 46 -6.11 -1.12 14.13
C LEU A 46 -5.28 0.00 14.77
N SER A 47 -4.48 -0.33 15.77
CA SER A 47 -3.58 0.62 16.43
C SER A 47 -2.34 0.95 15.60
N GLY A 48 -2.00 0.09 14.66
CA GLY A 48 -0.84 0.24 13.77
C GLY A 48 0.36 -0.65 14.10
N GLU A 49 0.20 -1.64 14.99
CA GLU A 49 1.25 -2.64 15.22
C GLU A 49 1.29 -3.65 14.08
N VAL A 50 2.48 -3.95 13.56
CA VAL A 50 2.70 -4.96 12.51
C VAL A 50 3.82 -5.89 12.93
N GLU A 51 3.55 -7.20 12.92
CA GLU A 51 4.56 -8.20 13.26
C GLU A 51 4.60 -9.30 12.18
N LEU A 52 5.79 -9.58 11.66
CA LEU A 52 6.06 -10.71 10.78
C LEU A 52 6.91 -11.72 11.54
N LYS A 53 6.50 -12.99 11.57
CA LYS A 53 7.18 -14.08 12.26
C LYS A 53 7.59 -15.16 11.27
N ASP A 54 8.88 -15.27 11.02
CA ASP A 54 9.50 -16.33 10.21
C ASP A 54 8.83 -16.51 8.83
N VAL A 55 8.51 -15.39 8.17
CA VAL A 55 7.77 -15.33 6.91
C VAL A 55 8.65 -15.75 5.75
N SER A 56 8.17 -16.74 4.97
CA SER A 56 8.78 -17.13 3.71
C SER A 56 7.73 -17.10 2.59
N PHE A 57 8.12 -16.61 1.42
CA PHE A 57 7.23 -16.46 0.27
C PHE A 57 7.98 -16.48 -1.06
N GLY A 58 7.29 -16.93 -2.11
CA GLY A 58 7.72 -16.83 -3.51
C GLY A 58 6.52 -16.88 -4.44
N TYR A 59 6.69 -16.43 -5.68
CA TYR A 59 5.62 -16.40 -6.68
C TYR A 59 5.31 -17.77 -7.29
N SER A 60 6.23 -18.73 -7.19
CA SER A 60 6.04 -20.09 -7.68
C SER A 60 6.58 -21.10 -6.67
N ARG A 61 5.72 -22.00 -6.22
CA ARG A 61 6.10 -23.09 -5.29
C ARG A 61 7.07 -24.09 -5.89
N LEU A 62 7.31 -24.03 -7.22
CA LEU A 62 8.30 -24.86 -7.92
C LEU A 62 9.72 -24.29 -7.84
N GLY A 63 9.88 -23.04 -7.39
CA GLY A 63 11.16 -22.38 -7.24
C GLY A 63 11.56 -22.17 -5.78
N ASN A 64 12.73 -21.57 -5.59
CA ASN A 64 13.16 -21.12 -4.27
C ASN A 64 12.30 -19.94 -3.80
N PRO A 65 12.04 -19.81 -2.48
CA PRO A 65 11.35 -18.64 -1.96
C PRO A 65 12.15 -17.36 -2.25
N LEU A 66 11.43 -16.29 -2.62
CA LEU A 66 12.02 -14.98 -2.82
C LEU A 66 12.33 -14.29 -1.48
N ILE A 67 11.44 -14.47 -0.49
CA ILE A 67 11.61 -14.02 0.90
C ILE A 67 11.82 -15.25 1.75
N GLN A 68 12.82 -15.24 2.63
CA GLN A 68 13.21 -16.38 3.43
C GLN A 68 13.36 -15.98 4.90
N HIS A 69 12.58 -16.62 5.77
CA HIS A 69 12.67 -16.49 7.23
C HIS A 69 12.68 -15.03 7.72
N PHE A 70 11.86 -14.18 7.08
CA PHE A 70 11.80 -12.75 7.39
C PHE A 70 10.99 -12.51 8.68
N SER A 71 11.59 -11.78 9.62
CA SER A 71 10.92 -11.38 10.86
C SER A 71 11.14 -9.90 11.12
N MET A 72 10.07 -9.20 11.52
CA MET A 72 10.14 -7.82 11.99
C MET A 72 8.99 -7.54 12.96
N HIS A 73 9.16 -6.50 13.77
CA HIS A 73 8.12 -5.98 14.65
C HIS A 73 8.14 -4.45 14.60
N VAL A 74 7.03 -3.87 14.14
CA VAL A 74 6.85 -2.43 14.00
C VAL A 74 5.82 -1.96 15.03
N ARG A 75 6.21 -1.04 15.88
CA ARG A 75 5.32 -0.44 16.88
C ARG A 75 4.40 0.60 16.25
N PRO A 76 3.21 0.84 16.83
CA PRO A 76 2.33 1.92 16.38
C PRO A 76 3.07 3.25 16.28
N GLY A 77 2.88 3.96 15.16
CA GLY A 77 3.50 5.26 14.89
C GLY A 77 4.99 5.22 14.53
N SER A 78 5.63 4.04 14.51
CA SER A 78 7.04 3.89 14.10
C SER A 78 7.19 3.90 12.58
N ARG A 79 8.39 4.25 12.14
CA ARG A 79 8.77 4.28 10.73
C ARG A 79 9.89 3.30 10.44
N VAL A 80 9.65 2.35 9.54
CA VAL A 80 10.62 1.32 9.13
C VAL A 80 10.88 1.44 7.64
N ALA A 81 12.16 1.37 7.24
CA ALA A 81 12.55 1.38 5.84
C ALA A 81 13.08 0.02 5.37
N PHE A 82 12.65 -0.42 4.19
CA PHE A 82 13.26 -1.53 3.46
C PHE A 82 14.18 -0.97 2.38
N VAL A 83 15.44 -1.36 2.43
CA VAL A 83 16.45 -0.97 1.46
C VAL A 83 17.17 -2.19 0.90
N GLY A 84 17.77 -2.05 -0.27
CA GLY A 84 18.49 -3.14 -0.93
C GLY A 84 18.41 -3.05 -2.44
N PRO A 85 19.15 -3.88 -3.16
CA PRO A 85 19.19 -3.87 -4.63
C PRO A 85 17.81 -4.18 -5.24
N SER A 86 17.63 -3.82 -6.50
CA SER A 86 16.39 -4.14 -7.23
C SER A 86 16.18 -5.65 -7.28
N GLY A 87 14.93 -6.09 -7.08
CA GLY A 87 14.59 -7.51 -7.11
C GLY A 87 14.89 -8.29 -5.82
N CYS A 88 15.44 -7.68 -4.76
CA CYS A 88 15.72 -8.39 -3.50
C CYS A 88 14.46 -8.72 -2.65
N GLY A 89 13.25 -8.26 -3.05
CA GLY A 89 11.99 -8.64 -2.40
C GLY A 89 11.27 -7.53 -1.64
N LYS A 90 11.71 -6.27 -1.69
CA LYS A 90 11.09 -5.14 -0.96
C LYS A 90 9.61 -4.97 -1.28
N SER A 91 9.25 -4.82 -2.55
CA SER A 91 7.85 -4.68 -2.98
C SER A 91 7.04 -5.97 -2.77
N THR A 92 7.70 -7.13 -2.67
CA THR A 92 7.03 -8.37 -2.29
C THR A 92 6.62 -8.35 -0.82
N LEU A 93 7.47 -7.81 0.07
CA LEU A 93 7.11 -7.59 1.48
C LEU A 93 5.94 -6.60 1.60
N SER A 94 5.93 -5.51 0.82
CA SER A 94 4.79 -4.60 0.75
C SER A 94 3.48 -5.34 0.43
N LYS A 95 3.50 -6.19 -0.60
CA LYS A 95 2.33 -6.98 -1.02
C LYS A 95 1.90 -8.03 0.01
N LEU A 96 2.82 -8.59 0.77
CA LEU A 96 2.51 -9.49 1.88
C LEU A 96 1.86 -8.74 3.04
N ILE A 97 2.42 -7.58 3.43
CA ILE A 97 1.89 -6.77 4.53
C ILE A 97 0.55 -6.14 4.18
N SER A 98 0.33 -5.76 2.91
CA SER A 98 -0.97 -5.27 2.45
C SER A 98 -2.05 -6.35 2.32
N GLY A 99 -1.71 -7.62 2.59
CA GLY A 99 -2.65 -8.75 2.48
C GLY A 99 -2.93 -9.20 1.05
N LEU A 100 -2.21 -8.67 0.05
CA LEU A 100 -2.39 -9.07 -1.36
C LEU A 100 -1.91 -10.50 -1.62
N TYR A 101 -0.90 -10.95 -0.87
CA TYR A 101 -0.40 -12.33 -0.91
C TYR A 101 -0.33 -12.94 0.49
N GLN A 102 -0.51 -14.25 0.55
CA GLN A 102 -0.30 -15.02 1.77
C GLN A 102 1.09 -15.64 1.80
N PRO A 103 1.78 -15.64 2.96
CA PRO A 103 3.07 -16.30 3.10
C PRO A 103 2.94 -17.82 2.88
N TRP A 104 4.02 -18.47 2.43
CA TRP A 104 4.10 -19.92 2.36
C TRP A 104 4.26 -20.56 3.74
N SER A 105 4.97 -19.86 4.61
CA SER A 105 5.17 -20.22 6.02
C SER A 105 5.37 -18.95 6.84
N GLY A 106 5.21 -19.09 8.17
CA GLY A 106 5.24 -17.96 9.08
C GLY A 106 3.89 -17.27 9.21
N GLU A 107 3.86 -16.17 9.94
CA GLU A 107 2.64 -15.43 10.28
C GLU A 107 2.85 -13.92 10.08
N ILE A 108 1.80 -13.24 9.64
CA ILE A 108 1.72 -11.77 9.61
C ILE A 108 0.58 -11.37 10.53
N LEU A 109 0.90 -10.59 11.55
CA LEU A 109 -0.03 -10.17 12.59
C LEU A 109 -0.17 -8.65 12.59
N PHE A 110 -1.41 -8.21 12.80
CA PHE A 110 -1.78 -6.82 13.01
C PHE A 110 -2.44 -6.71 14.39
N ASP A 111 -1.86 -5.90 15.27
CA ASP A 111 -2.28 -5.83 16.68
C ASP A 111 -2.38 -7.23 17.32
N GLY A 112 -1.40 -8.11 17.03
CA GLY A 112 -1.33 -9.48 17.51
C GLY A 112 -2.31 -10.47 16.86
N ARG A 113 -3.10 -10.07 15.86
CA ARG A 113 -4.10 -10.91 15.18
C ARG A 113 -3.73 -11.13 13.71
N PRO A 114 -3.88 -12.36 13.16
CA PRO A 114 -3.73 -12.58 11.73
C PRO A 114 -4.89 -11.93 10.95
N ILE A 115 -4.66 -11.60 9.69
CA ILE A 115 -5.66 -10.92 8.83
C ILE A 115 -7.00 -11.66 8.77
N SER A 116 -7.00 -13.00 8.83
CA SER A 116 -8.20 -13.85 8.83
C SER A 116 -9.10 -13.68 10.07
N GLN A 117 -8.61 -13.06 11.14
CA GLN A 117 -9.35 -12.75 12.36
C GLN A 117 -9.74 -11.27 12.47
N ILE A 118 -9.47 -10.49 11.43
CA ILE A 118 -9.79 -9.05 11.36
C ILE A 118 -10.90 -8.87 10.33
N ASP A 119 -11.92 -8.08 10.69
CA ASP A 119 -12.96 -7.73 9.73
C ASP A 119 -12.35 -7.04 8.51
N ARG A 120 -12.85 -7.38 7.32
CA ARG A 120 -12.33 -6.85 6.06
C ARG A 120 -12.40 -5.33 6.01
N SER A 121 -13.48 -4.73 6.49
CA SER A 121 -13.66 -3.27 6.49
C SER A 121 -12.68 -2.60 7.45
N VAL A 122 -12.42 -3.20 8.61
CA VAL A 122 -11.41 -2.75 9.58
C VAL A 122 -10.01 -2.82 8.97
N PHE A 123 -9.65 -3.93 8.34
CA PHE A 123 -8.34 -4.10 7.71
C PHE A 123 -8.13 -3.10 6.58
N THR A 124 -9.06 -3.01 5.62
CA THR A 124 -8.96 -2.11 4.47
C THR A 124 -9.04 -0.64 4.84
N GLY A 125 -9.74 -0.30 5.92
CA GLY A 125 -9.77 1.07 6.48
C GLY A 125 -8.55 1.43 7.32
N SER A 126 -7.76 0.44 7.77
CA SER A 126 -6.58 0.66 8.63
C SER A 126 -5.26 0.58 7.89
N VAL A 127 -5.17 -0.23 6.83
CA VAL A 127 -3.94 -0.46 6.06
C VAL A 127 -4.08 0.11 4.65
N ALA A 128 -3.22 1.04 4.31
CA ALA A 128 -3.21 1.67 2.99
C ALA A 128 -1.84 1.57 2.32
N VAL A 129 -1.84 1.49 1.00
CA VAL A 129 -0.63 1.43 0.17
C VAL A 129 -0.61 2.63 -0.77
N VAL A 130 0.51 3.33 -0.81
CA VAL A 130 0.83 4.28 -1.87
C VAL A 130 1.78 3.57 -2.83
N ASP A 131 1.24 3.21 -3.99
CA ASP A 131 1.97 2.44 -5.01
C ASP A 131 2.76 3.37 -5.95
N GLN A 132 3.73 2.80 -6.65
CA GLN A 132 4.46 3.47 -7.71
C GLN A 132 3.55 3.78 -8.92
N ASP A 133 2.63 2.87 -9.24
CA ASP A 133 1.67 3.02 -10.34
C ASP A 133 0.40 3.75 -9.90
N ILE A 134 0.37 5.05 -10.14
CA ILE A 134 -0.73 5.91 -9.72
C ILE A 134 -1.87 5.87 -10.73
N VAL A 135 -3.06 5.48 -10.26
CA VAL A 135 -4.29 5.47 -11.06
C VAL A 135 -5.18 6.66 -10.66
N LEU A 136 -5.40 7.58 -11.59
CA LEU A 136 -6.33 8.69 -11.43
C LEU A 136 -7.49 8.55 -12.42
N PHE A 137 -8.69 8.86 -11.96
CA PHE A 137 -9.92 8.75 -12.73
C PHE A 137 -10.30 10.08 -13.38
N GLU A 138 -10.97 10.01 -14.52
CA GLU A 138 -11.58 11.15 -15.20
C GLU A 138 -12.82 11.63 -14.44
N ASP A 139 -12.56 12.24 -13.27
CA ASP A 139 -13.59 12.79 -12.40
C ASP A 139 -13.04 13.98 -11.62
N SER A 140 -13.81 14.54 -10.68
CA SER A 140 -13.34 15.65 -9.85
C SER A 140 -12.12 15.26 -9.01
N ILE A 141 -11.31 16.23 -8.61
CA ILE A 141 -10.21 16.00 -7.67
C ILE A 141 -10.76 15.49 -6.33
N ALA A 142 -11.92 16.02 -5.89
CA ALA A 142 -12.60 15.57 -4.68
C ALA A 142 -12.93 14.08 -4.75
N ASP A 143 -13.54 13.61 -5.85
CA ASP A 143 -13.89 12.19 -6.03
C ASP A 143 -12.65 11.32 -6.12
N ASN A 144 -11.58 11.80 -6.74
CA ASN A 144 -10.29 11.11 -6.75
C ASN A 144 -9.65 10.97 -5.36
N ILE A 145 -9.80 11.94 -4.48
CA ILE A 145 -9.31 11.87 -3.10
C ILE A 145 -10.22 11.00 -2.24
N LYS A 146 -11.53 11.23 -2.30
CA LYS A 146 -12.51 10.52 -1.48
C LYS A 146 -12.80 9.10 -1.95
N MET A 147 -12.45 8.77 -3.20
CA MET A 147 -12.81 7.49 -3.86
C MET A 147 -14.32 7.21 -3.81
N TRP A 148 -15.12 8.27 -4.01
CA TRP A 148 -16.60 8.27 -3.91
C TRP A 148 -17.15 7.84 -2.54
N ASP A 149 -16.31 7.80 -1.51
CA ASP A 149 -16.75 7.57 -0.13
C ASP A 149 -17.35 8.85 0.45
N ASN A 150 -18.68 8.85 0.60
CA ASN A 150 -19.42 9.98 1.14
C ASN A 150 -19.27 10.13 2.67
N SER A 151 -18.66 9.20 3.35
CA SER A 151 -18.36 9.31 4.79
C SER A 151 -17.18 10.25 5.06
N ILE A 152 -16.31 10.45 4.07
CA ILE A 152 -15.19 11.39 4.17
C ILE A 152 -15.72 12.81 3.98
N GLU A 153 -15.67 13.60 5.05
CA GLU A 153 -16.12 14.99 5.04
C GLU A 153 -15.15 15.89 4.24
N ASP A 154 -15.65 17.03 3.76
CA ASP A 154 -14.83 17.97 2.97
C ASP A 154 -13.63 18.52 3.76
N PHE A 155 -13.78 18.72 5.07
CA PHE A 155 -12.66 19.19 5.89
C PHE A 155 -11.55 18.15 6.03
N GLU A 156 -11.87 16.85 6.06
CA GLU A 156 -10.91 15.73 6.10
C GLU A 156 -10.14 15.65 4.79
N MET A 157 -10.84 15.76 3.67
CA MET A 157 -10.23 15.86 2.34
C MET A 157 -9.26 17.05 2.23
N ILE A 158 -9.69 18.23 2.69
CA ILE A 158 -8.86 19.46 2.65
C ILE A 158 -7.63 19.30 3.55
N LEU A 159 -7.79 18.71 4.74
CA LEU A 159 -6.68 18.43 5.66
C LEU A 159 -5.68 17.46 5.02
N ALA A 160 -6.17 16.37 4.44
CA ALA A 160 -5.34 15.40 3.73
C ALA A 160 -4.58 16.02 2.55
N ALA A 161 -5.23 16.89 1.78
CA ALA A 161 -4.59 17.62 0.69
C ALA A 161 -3.50 18.59 1.17
N ARG A 162 -3.68 19.22 2.32
CA ARG A 162 -2.65 20.08 2.95
C ARG A 162 -1.46 19.26 3.42
N ASP A 163 -1.71 18.15 4.12
CA ASP A 163 -0.67 17.25 4.62
C ASP A 163 0.13 16.62 3.47
N ALA A 164 -0.54 16.29 2.36
CA ALA A 164 0.09 15.80 1.13
C ALA A 164 0.75 16.91 0.29
N GLN A 165 0.72 18.18 0.72
CA GLN A 165 1.33 19.32 0.03
C GLN A 165 0.77 19.57 -1.40
N ILE A 166 -0.52 19.23 -1.63
CA ILE A 166 -1.18 19.41 -2.94
C ILE A 166 -2.27 20.51 -2.90
N TYR A 167 -2.64 20.98 -1.72
CA TYR A 167 -3.75 21.94 -1.54
C TYR A 167 -3.61 23.18 -2.42
N ASP A 168 -2.45 23.85 -2.41
CA ASP A 168 -2.23 25.08 -3.15
C ASP A 168 -2.31 24.84 -4.66
N ASP A 169 -1.74 23.74 -5.16
CA ASP A 169 -1.87 23.32 -6.56
C ASP A 169 -3.33 23.14 -6.97
N VAL A 170 -4.12 22.48 -6.13
CA VAL A 170 -5.56 22.27 -6.39
C VAL A 170 -6.31 23.59 -6.42
N MET A 171 -6.05 24.50 -5.48
CA MET A 171 -6.75 25.79 -5.39
C MET A 171 -6.41 26.76 -6.53
N THR A 172 -5.29 26.59 -7.20
CA THR A 172 -4.93 27.39 -8.40
C THR A 172 -5.63 26.91 -9.67
N ARG A 173 -6.22 25.70 -9.65
CA ARG A 173 -6.93 25.15 -10.80
C ARG A 173 -8.36 25.69 -10.91
N GLU A 174 -8.87 25.74 -12.13
CA GLU A 174 -10.27 26.07 -12.37
C GLU A 174 -11.18 25.02 -11.73
N GLY A 175 -12.11 25.47 -10.89
CA GLY A 175 -13.02 24.62 -10.12
C GLY A 175 -12.42 24.03 -8.83
N GLY A 176 -11.12 24.24 -8.54
CA GLY A 176 -10.48 23.74 -7.31
C GLY A 176 -10.66 22.23 -7.13
N PHE A 177 -11.13 21.79 -5.97
CA PHE A 177 -11.41 20.37 -5.67
C PHE A 177 -12.51 19.76 -6.56
N TYR A 178 -13.42 20.56 -7.08
CA TYR A 178 -14.50 20.11 -7.97
C TYR A 178 -14.14 20.21 -9.45
N GLY A 179 -12.93 20.70 -9.77
CA GLY A 179 -12.36 20.65 -11.11
C GLY A 179 -12.07 19.23 -11.54
N LYS A 180 -12.43 18.89 -12.80
CA LYS A 180 -12.21 17.56 -13.36
C LYS A 180 -10.78 17.35 -13.80
N LEU A 181 -10.28 16.14 -13.60
CA LEU A 181 -9.05 15.64 -14.16
C LEU A 181 -9.29 15.01 -15.53
N THR A 182 -8.28 15.05 -16.37
CA THR A 182 -8.25 14.23 -17.59
C THR A 182 -7.93 12.77 -17.23
N GLU A 183 -8.27 11.86 -18.13
CA GLU A 183 -7.99 10.42 -17.96
C GLU A 183 -6.53 10.16 -17.59
N GLY A 184 -6.33 9.49 -16.45
CA GLY A 184 -5.00 9.19 -15.90
C GLY A 184 -4.27 10.43 -15.34
N GLY A 185 -4.96 11.56 -15.15
CA GLY A 185 -4.35 12.78 -14.59
C GLY A 185 -3.22 13.32 -15.45
N LYS A 186 -3.33 13.22 -16.78
CA LYS A 186 -2.29 13.66 -17.73
C LYS A 186 -2.02 15.17 -17.68
N ASP A 187 -2.94 15.94 -17.14
CA ASP A 187 -2.86 17.38 -16.89
C ASP A 187 -2.13 17.74 -15.58
N LEU A 188 -1.65 16.74 -14.84
CA LEU A 188 -0.85 16.89 -13.63
C LEU A 188 0.61 16.49 -13.88
N SER A 189 1.55 17.15 -13.20
CA SER A 189 2.95 16.71 -13.15
C SER A 189 3.08 15.39 -12.38
N GLY A 190 4.21 14.69 -12.53
CA GLY A 190 4.48 13.46 -11.77
C GLY A 190 4.39 13.66 -10.25
N GLY A 191 5.00 14.72 -9.74
CA GLY A 191 4.94 15.07 -8.32
C GLY A 191 3.53 15.46 -7.85
N GLN A 192 2.72 16.12 -8.68
CA GLN A 192 1.32 16.42 -8.36
C GLN A 192 0.49 15.14 -8.29
N ARG A 193 0.69 14.19 -9.21
CA ARG A 193 0.01 12.88 -9.16
C ARG A 193 0.38 12.13 -7.90
N GLN A 194 1.67 12.07 -7.53
CA GLN A 194 2.10 11.41 -6.29
C GLN A 194 1.46 12.06 -5.05
N ARG A 195 1.48 13.37 -4.94
CA ARG A 195 0.87 14.10 -3.82
C ARG A 195 -0.65 13.89 -3.76
N LEU A 196 -1.32 13.79 -4.91
CA LEU A 196 -2.75 13.53 -4.97
C LEU A 196 -3.07 12.10 -4.49
N GLU A 197 -2.26 11.12 -4.88
CA GLU A 197 -2.38 9.73 -4.38
C GLU A 197 -2.19 9.65 -2.86
N ILE A 198 -1.20 10.37 -2.34
CA ILE A 198 -0.96 10.43 -0.91
C ILE A 198 -2.12 11.14 -0.20
N ALA A 199 -2.70 12.20 -0.76
CA ALA A 199 -3.90 12.85 -0.22
C ALA A 199 -5.08 11.88 -0.15
N ARG A 200 -5.29 11.05 -1.18
CA ARG A 200 -6.28 9.97 -1.22
C ARG A 200 -6.11 9.01 -0.04
N VAL A 201 -4.89 8.55 0.19
CA VAL A 201 -4.58 7.64 1.28
C VAL A 201 -4.78 8.32 2.64
N LEU A 202 -4.29 9.54 2.83
CA LEU A 202 -4.44 10.28 4.09
C LEU A 202 -5.89 10.66 4.41
N ALA A 203 -6.74 10.86 3.40
CA ALA A 203 -8.16 11.15 3.59
C ALA A 203 -8.94 9.98 4.20
N GLN A 204 -8.47 8.75 4.00
CA GLN A 204 -9.04 7.55 4.60
C GLN A 204 -8.57 7.33 6.05
N ASP A 205 -7.66 8.19 6.54
CA ASP A 205 -7.10 8.16 7.90
C ASP A 205 -6.59 6.77 8.33
N PRO A 206 -5.68 6.12 7.58
CA PRO A 206 -5.19 4.80 7.90
C PRO A 206 -4.32 4.80 9.17
N SER A 207 -4.20 3.63 9.83
CA SER A 207 -3.26 3.42 10.94
C SER A 207 -1.88 2.99 10.48
N ILE A 208 -1.83 2.37 9.30
CA ILE A 208 -0.60 1.85 8.67
C ILE A 208 -0.57 2.32 7.23
N ILE A 209 0.53 2.94 6.83
CA ILE A 209 0.81 3.30 5.43
C ILE A 209 2.06 2.55 4.96
N ILE A 210 1.94 1.94 3.80
CA ILE A 210 3.07 1.36 3.06
C ILE A 210 3.35 2.28 1.88
N MET A 211 4.57 2.80 1.77
CA MET A 211 5.01 3.69 0.71
C MET A 211 6.03 2.96 -0.18
N ASP A 212 5.63 2.52 -1.36
CA ASP A 212 6.52 1.88 -2.33
C ASP A 212 6.97 2.92 -3.37
N GLU A 213 8.17 3.47 -3.17
CA GLU A 213 8.77 4.54 -4.00
C GLU A 213 7.86 5.78 -4.20
N ALA A 214 6.95 6.00 -3.27
CA ALA A 214 5.85 6.97 -3.37
C ALA A 214 6.29 8.45 -3.36
N THR A 215 7.55 8.73 -3.05
CA THR A 215 8.11 10.09 -2.98
C THR A 215 9.16 10.37 -4.05
N SER A 216 9.35 9.46 -4.99
CA SER A 216 10.44 9.51 -5.99
C SER A 216 10.39 10.75 -6.91
N ALA A 217 9.22 11.31 -7.18
CA ALA A 217 9.06 12.52 -8.00
C ALA A 217 8.95 13.82 -7.17
N LEU A 218 9.14 13.75 -5.84
CA LEU A 218 9.07 14.92 -4.96
C LEU A 218 10.45 15.54 -4.75
N ASP A 219 10.48 16.86 -4.55
CA ASP A 219 11.65 17.55 -4.04
C ASP A 219 11.84 17.31 -2.55
N ALA A 220 13.05 17.49 -2.06
CA ALA A 220 13.41 17.17 -0.68
C ALA A 220 12.60 17.92 0.39
N LYS A 221 12.17 19.16 0.10
CA LYS A 221 11.36 19.95 1.04
C LYS A 221 9.94 19.38 1.14
N THR A 222 9.31 19.13 0.00
CA THR A 222 7.96 18.56 -0.07
C THR A 222 7.94 17.17 0.57
N GLU A 223 8.94 16.33 0.30
CA GLU A 223 9.10 15.02 0.94
C GLU A 223 9.21 15.13 2.46
N TYR A 224 10.04 16.06 2.97
CA TYR A 224 10.20 16.27 4.41
C TYR A 224 8.89 16.68 5.09
N GLU A 225 8.16 17.66 4.53
CA GLU A 225 6.89 18.12 5.09
C GLU A 225 5.83 17.01 5.10
N LEU A 226 5.79 16.21 4.05
CA LEU A 226 4.88 15.06 3.95
C LEU A 226 5.20 14.00 5.01
N VAL A 227 6.47 13.61 5.14
CA VAL A 227 6.92 12.64 6.14
C VAL A 227 6.60 13.13 7.55
N LYS A 228 6.80 14.41 7.81
CA LYS A 228 6.45 15.06 9.07
C LYS A 228 4.94 14.96 9.33
N ALA A 229 4.09 15.26 8.34
CA ALA A 229 2.64 15.19 8.48
C ALA A 229 2.17 13.75 8.80
N VAL A 230 2.73 12.73 8.14
CA VAL A 230 2.44 11.32 8.44
C VAL A 230 2.83 10.97 9.88
N LYS A 231 4.01 11.41 10.33
CA LYS A 231 4.47 11.20 11.71
C LYS A 231 3.59 11.91 12.73
N ASP A 232 3.22 13.16 12.48
CA ASP A 232 2.39 13.97 13.38
C ASP A 232 0.98 13.38 13.55
N ARG A 233 0.49 12.64 12.56
CA ARG A 233 -0.75 11.86 12.65
C ARG A 233 -0.62 10.57 13.48
N GLY A 234 0.60 10.15 13.85
CA GLY A 234 0.86 8.91 14.57
C GLY A 234 0.68 7.65 13.74
N ILE A 235 0.74 7.76 12.41
CA ILE A 235 0.56 6.65 11.49
C ILE A 235 1.85 5.81 11.43
N THR A 236 1.71 4.48 11.53
CA THR A 236 2.81 3.54 11.28
C THR A 236 3.18 3.58 9.80
N CYS A 237 4.46 3.78 9.48
CA CYS A 237 4.91 3.97 8.12
C CYS A 237 5.97 2.93 7.73
N ILE A 238 5.68 2.13 6.72
CA ILE A 238 6.65 1.20 6.11
C ILE A 238 7.06 1.78 4.77
N VAL A 239 8.35 2.06 4.60
CA VAL A 239 8.86 2.77 3.43
C VAL A 239 9.76 1.85 2.62
N ILE A 240 9.50 1.76 1.33
CA ILE A 240 10.42 1.22 0.35
C ILE A 240 10.97 2.41 -0.44
N ALA A 241 12.23 2.74 -0.21
CA ALA A 241 12.86 3.89 -0.85
C ALA A 241 14.34 3.61 -1.14
N HIS A 242 14.86 4.33 -2.13
CA HIS A 242 16.26 4.33 -2.48
C HIS A 242 16.96 5.62 -2.00
N ARG A 243 16.21 6.70 -1.75
CA ARG A 243 16.80 7.99 -1.37
C ARG A 243 17.16 8.04 0.11
N LEU A 244 18.37 8.47 0.39
CA LEU A 244 18.86 8.67 1.75
C LEU A 244 17.98 9.63 2.57
N SER A 245 17.45 10.70 1.94
CA SER A 245 16.53 11.66 2.58
C SER A 245 15.30 11.01 3.18
N THR A 246 14.81 9.95 2.53
CA THR A 246 13.58 9.23 2.94
C THR A 246 13.83 8.24 4.08
N ILE A 247 15.01 7.62 4.12
CA ILE A 247 15.29 6.49 5.01
C ILE A 247 16.06 6.88 6.27
N ARG A 248 16.83 7.99 6.23
CA ARG A 248 17.75 8.40 7.31
C ARG A 248 17.07 8.53 8.67
N ASP A 249 15.88 9.11 8.71
CA ASP A 249 15.15 9.40 9.94
C ASP A 249 14.15 8.30 10.32
N CYS A 250 14.28 7.09 9.76
CA CYS A 250 13.50 5.93 10.15
C CYS A 250 13.98 5.36 11.49
N ASP A 251 13.03 4.85 12.28
CA ASP A 251 13.33 4.21 13.58
C ASP A 251 14.12 2.92 13.38
N GLU A 252 13.91 2.23 12.27
CA GLU A 252 14.67 1.06 11.86
C GLU A 252 14.82 1.02 10.34
N ILE A 253 15.98 0.61 9.87
CA ILE A 253 16.30 0.32 8.48
C ILE A 253 16.63 -1.16 8.39
N ILE A 254 15.95 -1.87 7.48
CA ILE A 254 16.17 -3.29 7.20
C ILE A 254 16.77 -3.43 5.81
N VAL A 255 18.00 -3.89 5.75
CA VAL A 255 18.73 -4.11 4.50
C VAL A 255 18.49 -5.52 4.02
N LEU A 256 17.94 -5.64 2.82
CA LEU A 256 17.61 -6.90 2.17
C LEU A 256 18.58 -7.19 1.03
N ASP A 257 19.03 -8.42 0.95
CA ASP A 257 19.72 -8.95 -0.22
C ASP A 257 19.27 -10.39 -0.48
N HIS A 258 18.89 -10.67 -1.73
CA HIS A 258 18.41 -11.98 -2.17
C HIS A 258 17.34 -12.60 -1.23
N GLY A 259 16.42 -11.76 -0.74
CA GLY A 259 15.31 -12.20 0.13
C GLY A 259 15.68 -12.47 1.60
N LEU A 260 16.90 -12.17 1.98
CA LEU A 260 17.41 -12.30 3.35
C LEU A 260 17.69 -10.92 3.95
N VAL A 261 17.51 -10.80 5.26
CA VAL A 261 17.96 -9.63 6.02
C VAL A 261 19.47 -9.75 6.23
N VAL A 262 20.24 -8.81 5.67
CA VAL A 262 21.70 -8.77 5.81
C VAL A 262 22.17 -7.81 6.90
N GLU A 263 21.46 -6.70 7.09
CA GLU A 263 21.72 -5.71 8.14
C GLU A 263 20.40 -5.13 8.64
N ARG A 264 20.39 -4.67 9.88
CA ARG A 264 19.28 -3.90 10.45
C ARG A 264 19.76 -2.99 11.58
N GLY A 265 19.14 -1.83 11.70
CA GLY A 265 19.47 -0.82 12.72
C GLY A 265 19.05 0.57 12.31
N THR A 266 19.45 1.58 13.06
CA THR A 266 19.31 2.98 12.70
C THR A 266 20.34 3.40 11.64
N HIS A 267 20.15 4.57 11.03
CA HIS A 267 21.13 5.12 10.08
C HIS A 267 22.54 5.21 10.67
N GLU A 268 22.66 5.75 11.89
CA GLU A 268 23.96 5.91 12.55
C GLU A 268 24.64 4.56 12.84
N GLU A 269 23.88 3.57 13.31
CA GLU A 269 24.39 2.22 13.59
C GLU A 269 24.89 1.55 12.30
N LEU A 270 24.11 1.61 11.22
CA LEU A 270 24.47 0.98 9.95
C LEU A 270 25.64 1.68 9.26
N MET A 271 25.73 3.01 9.34
CA MET A 271 26.90 3.76 8.85
C MET A 271 28.16 3.41 9.64
N ALA A 272 28.05 3.18 10.95
CA ALA A 272 29.18 2.78 11.80
C ALA A 272 29.66 1.35 11.49
N LEU A 273 28.75 0.45 11.04
CA LEU A 273 29.11 -0.90 10.62
C LEU A 273 29.96 -0.92 9.34
N GLY A 274 29.76 0.05 8.42
CA GLY A 274 30.50 0.12 7.16
C GLY A 274 30.23 -1.05 6.21
N GLY A 275 29.03 -1.65 6.30
CA GLY A 275 28.64 -2.83 5.52
C GLY A 275 27.77 -2.51 4.30
N ALA A 276 26.84 -3.43 3.97
CA ALA A 276 25.99 -3.37 2.78
C ALA A 276 25.17 -2.07 2.69
N TYR A 277 24.68 -1.55 3.81
CA TYR A 277 23.99 -0.27 3.85
C TYR A 277 24.87 0.89 3.37
N THR A 278 26.11 0.94 3.85
CA THR A 278 27.05 2.01 3.49
C THR A 278 27.41 1.94 1.99
N GLU A 279 27.57 0.73 1.45
CA GLU A 279 27.80 0.53 0.03
C GLU A 279 26.62 0.98 -0.83
N LEU A 280 25.38 0.70 -0.40
CA LEU A 280 24.18 1.16 -1.08
C LEU A 280 24.09 2.69 -1.13
N ILE A 281 24.33 3.35 0.00
CA ILE A 281 24.28 4.82 0.09
C ILE A 281 25.41 5.48 -0.73
N ALA A 282 26.58 4.85 -0.87
CA ALA A 282 27.68 5.38 -1.66
C ALA A 282 27.48 5.23 -3.16
N SER A 283 26.54 4.38 -3.59
CA SER A 283 26.22 4.14 -5.01
C SER A 283 25.09 5.01 -5.56
N ASP A 284 24.31 5.67 -4.67
CA ASP A 284 23.28 6.66 -4.99
C ASP A 284 23.88 8.07 -5.08
#